data_0531c307e7d606b96ce0559bb12a8c53
#
_entry.id   0531c307e7d606b96ce0559bb12a8c53
#
_cell.length_a   1.000
_cell.length_b   1.000
_cell.length_c   1.000
_cell.angle_alpha   90.00
_cell.angle_beta   90.00
_cell.angle_gamma   90.00
#
_symmetry.space_group_name_H-M   'P 1'
#
loop_
_entity.id
_entity.type
_entity.pdbx_description
1 polymer ?
#
loop_
_entity_poly.entity_id
_entity_poly.type
_entity_poly.pdbx_seq_one_letter_code
_entity_poly.pdbx_strand_id
1 'polypeptide(L)'
;MIKTPFSALTAQAVLRRAAAGLVLLVLAAASAVADIRSDTLQALREHYAKVPTMKGEFLQFGPKGEQSSGTFAIKRPGKVRFDYEAPSPIEVVSNGLAVMVVNNKLKTFDSYPLKNTPLKLLLDDKLNISDKAILDVSVSDDLTTVVLGDKQIFGDSIITLQFESETFELRQWTIKDAQGKETSVSVFNVENNVDLSNRLFQINKAAYKRKN
;
A
#
# COMPACT_ATOMS: atom_id res chain seq x y z
N MET A 1 27.56 -58.90 45.33
CA MET A 1 26.58 -57.86 45.10
C MET A 1 27.27 -56.71 44.34
N ILE A 2 27.21 -56.72 43.03
CA ILE A 2 27.89 -55.73 42.19
C ILE A 2 26.80 -54.78 41.60
N LYS A 3 26.79 -53.50 42.03
CA LYS A 3 25.91 -52.44 41.48
C LYS A 3 26.65 -51.82 40.29
N THR A 4 26.13 -51.99 39.09
CA THR A 4 26.56 -51.27 37.88
C THR A 4 26.02 -49.84 37.88
N PRO A 5 26.82 -48.82 37.57
CA PRO A 5 26.30 -47.45 37.43
C PRO A 5 25.62 -47.31 36.06
N PHE A 6 24.35 -46.96 36.07
CA PHE A 6 23.55 -46.59 34.91
C PHE A 6 24.10 -45.26 34.34
N SER A 7 24.61 -45.29 33.12
CA SER A 7 25.42 -44.23 32.57
C SER A 7 24.61 -42.98 32.19
N ALA A 8 25.01 -41.85 32.72
CA ALA A 8 24.47 -40.50 32.41
C ALA A 8 24.72 -40.04 30.95
N LEU A 9 25.41 -40.85 30.14
CA LEU A 9 25.76 -40.52 28.74
C LEU A 9 24.55 -40.56 27.75
N THR A 10 23.53 -41.36 28.06
CA THR A 10 22.37 -41.50 27.15
C THR A 10 21.41 -40.32 27.17
N ALA A 11 21.24 -39.68 28.33
CA ALA A 11 20.32 -38.53 28.47
C ALA A 11 20.82 -37.26 27.70
N GLN A 12 22.12 -37.01 27.71
CA GLN A 12 22.71 -35.88 27.00
C GLN A 12 22.67 -36.03 25.46
N ALA A 13 22.81 -37.27 24.96
CA ALA A 13 22.74 -37.54 23.52
C ALA A 13 21.32 -37.39 22.97
N VAL A 14 20.29 -37.75 23.74
CA VAL A 14 18.87 -37.56 23.36
C VAL A 14 18.48 -36.06 23.39
N LEU A 15 18.95 -35.34 24.41
CA LEU A 15 18.66 -33.86 24.52
C LEU A 15 19.31 -33.06 23.38
N ARG A 16 20.54 -33.41 22.99
CA ARG A 16 21.23 -32.78 21.86
C ARG A 16 20.56 -33.05 20.50
N ARG A 17 20.03 -34.27 20.29
CA ARG A 17 19.31 -34.63 19.06
C ARG A 17 17.93 -33.93 18.97
N ALA A 18 17.23 -33.80 20.10
CA ALA A 18 15.96 -33.04 20.16
C ALA A 18 16.16 -31.55 19.91
N ALA A 19 17.22 -30.95 20.47
CA ALA A 19 17.55 -29.56 20.24
C ALA A 19 17.96 -29.27 18.78
N ALA A 20 18.75 -30.17 18.16
CA ALA A 20 19.14 -30.03 16.75
C ALA A 20 17.93 -30.17 15.79
N GLY A 21 16.98 -31.05 16.10
CA GLY A 21 15.74 -31.21 15.32
C GLY A 21 14.84 -30.00 15.39
N LEU A 22 14.74 -29.38 16.57
CA LEU A 22 13.92 -28.17 16.75
C LEU A 22 14.51 -26.97 15.99
N VAL A 23 15.83 -26.78 16.00
CA VAL A 23 16.54 -25.72 15.27
C VAL A 23 16.36 -25.87 13.76
N LEU A 24 16.45 -27.09 13.23
CA LEU A 24 16.23 -27.36 11.80
C LEU A 24 14.79 -27.07 11.37
N LEU A 25 13.79 -27.36 12.20
CA LEU A 25 12.38 -27.08 11.90
C LEU A 25 12.08 -25.58 11.85
N VAL A 26 12.68 -24.80 12.76
CA VAL A 26 12.54 -23.33 12.79
C VAL A 26 13.20 -22.66 11.58
N LEU A 27 14.36 -23.17 11.15
CA LEU A 27 15.07 -22.67 9.97
C LEU A 27 14.27 -22.94 8.67
N ALA A 28 13.64 -24.10 8.55
CA ALA A 28 12.81 -24.45 7.39
C ALA A 28 11.54 -23.58 7.31
N ALA A 29 10.91 -23.28 8.43
CA ALA A 29 9.74 -22.40 8.49
C ALA A 29 10.08 -20.96 8.11
N ALA A 30 11.24 -20.44 8.54
CA ALA A 30 11.69 -19.10 8.19
C ALA A 30 11.97 -18.94 6.68
N SER A 31 12.52 -19.97 6.03
CA SER A 31 12.74 -19.99 4.58
C SER A 31 11.42 -19.97 3.81
N ALA A 32 10.44 -20.77 4.21
CA ALA A 32 9.14 -20.84 3.54
C ALA A 32 8.39 -19.49 3.61
N VAL A 33 8.45 -18.77 4.73
CA VAL A 33 7.83 -17.44 4.88
C VAL A 33 8.53 -16.40 4.01
N ALA A 34 9.86 -16.48 3.89
CA ALA A 34 10.61 -15.54 3.04
C ALA A 34 10.29 -15.79 1.55
N ASP A 35 10.13 -17.01 1.11
CA ASP A 35 9.75 -17.36 -0.26
C ASP A 35 8.34 -16.85 -0.60
N ILE A 36 7.34 -17.09 0.26
CA ILE A 36 5.97 -16.61 0.06
C ILE A 36 5.94 -15.09 -0.07
N ARG A 37 6.68 -14.36 0.79
CA ARG A 37 6.79 -12.90 0.72
C ARG A 37 7.38 -12.43 -0.62
N SER A 38 8.45 -13.06 -1.07
CA SER A 38 9.13 -12.72 -2.32
C SER A 38 8.21 -12.93 -3.53
N ASP A 39 7.58 -14.10 -3.61
CA ASP A 39 6.69 -14.48 -4.71
C ASP A 39 5.46 -13.57 -4.77
N THR A 40 4.86 -13.25 -3.62
CA THR A 40 3.73 -12.34 -3.52
C THR A 40 4.09 -10.94 -4.03
N LEU A 41 5.23 -10.40 -3.61
CA LEU A 41 5.68 -9.08 -4.05
C LEU A 41 5.99 -9.04 -5.55
N GLN A 42 6.56 -10.10 -6.08
CA GLN A 42 6.81 -10.22 -7.52
C GLN A 42 5.50 -10.27 -8.30
N ALA A 43 4.54 -11.11 -7.92
CA ALA A 43 3.24 -11.21 -8.56
C ALA A 43 2.48 -9.87 -8.50
N LEU A 44 2.55 -9.18 -7.37
CA LEU A 44 1.96 -7.85 -7.21
C LEU A 44 2.60 -6.81 -8.16
N ARG A 45 3.92 -6.79 -8.28
CA ARG A 45 4.64 -5.90 -9.22
C ARG A 45 4.25 -6.18 -10.67
N GLU A 46 4.13 -7.45 -11.03
CA GLU A 46 3.70 -7.87 -12.37
C GLU A 46 2.26 -7.44 -12.67
N HIS A 47 1.35 -7.61 -11.71
CA HIS A 47 -0.03 -7.13 -11.83
C HIS A 47 -0.06 -5.61 -12.03
N TYR A 48 0.65 -4.85 -11.19
CA TYR A 48 0.71 -3.39 -11.28
C TYR A 48 1.19 -2.90 -12.66
N ALA A 49 2.19 -3.56 -13.22
CA ALA A 49 2.72 -3.24 -14.55
C ALA A 49 1.72 -3.53 -15.69
N LYS A 50 0.80 -4.49 -15.48
CA LYS A 50 -0.26 -4.86 -16.46
C LYS A 50 -1.50 -3.96 -16.38
N VAL A 51 -1.63 -3.16 -15.31
CA VAL A 51 -2.81 -2.28 -15.07
C VAL A 51 -2.37 -0.81 -15.04
N PRO A 52 -1.97 -0.22 -16.17
CA PRO A 52 -1.53 1.17 -16.22
C PRO A 52 -2.65 2.19 -15.99
N THR A 53 -3.89 1.81 -16.27
CA THR A 53 -5.06 2.69 -16.10
C THR A 53 -6.18 1.97 -15.38
N MET A 54 -6.88 2.72 -14.53
CA MET A 54 -8.07 2.25 -13.84
C MET A 54 -8.99 3.41 -13.50
N LYS A 55 -10.29 3.16 -13.41
CA LYS A 55 -11.31 4.08 -12.89
C LYS A 55 -12.31 3.31 -12.05
N GLY A 56 -13.07 4.02 -11.24
CA GLY A 56 -14.10 3.41 -10.38
C GLY A 56 -14.64 4.41 -9.39
N GLU A 57 -15.18 3.87 -8.32
CA GLU A 57 -15.74 4.63 -7.21
C GLU A 57 -14.88 4.46 -5.96
N PHE A 58 -14.93 5.42 -5.05
CA PHE A 58 -14.20 5.33 -3.79
C PHE A 58 -15.06 5.78 -2.61
N LEU A 59 -14.72 5.23 -1.44
CA LEU A 59 -15.20 5.67 -0.14
C LEU A 59 -13.99 5.99 0.73
N GLN A 60 -13.92 7.22 1.23
CA GLN A 60 -12.84 7.68 2.10
C GLN A 60 -13.35 7.88 3.53
N PHE A 61 -12.57 7.37 4.48
CA PHE A 61 -12.72 7.64 5.91
C PHE A 61 -11.57 8.53 6.37
N GLY A 62 -11.88 9.68 6.88
CA GLY A 62 -10.91 10.61 7.42
C GLY A 62 -10.60 10.34 8.90
N PRO A 63 -9.59 11.04 9.47
CA PRO A 63 -9.04 10.74 10.80
C PRO A 63 -9.99 11.03 11.96
N LYS A 64 -11.12 11.67 11.73
CA LYS A 64 -12.17 11.94 12.73
C LYS A 64 -13.43 11.12 12.48
N GLY A 65 -13.37 10.12 11.57
CA GLY A 65 -14.50 9.29 11.17
C GLY A 65 -15.40 9.95 10.13
N GLU A 66 -15.02 11.09 9.56
CA GLU A 66 -15.73 11.71 8.45
C GLU A 66 -15.67 10.81 7.20
N GLN A 67 -16.80 10.70 6.52
CA GLN A 67 -16.93 9.92 5.29
C GLN A 67 -17.10 10.85 4.09
N SER A 68 -16.48 10.47 2.99
CA SER A 68 -16.63 11.11 1.68
C SER A 68 -16.56 10.05 0.59
N SER A 69 -17.36 10.18 -0.44
CA SER A 69 -17.38 9.30 -1.60
C SER A 69 -17.15 10.07 -2.89
N GLY A 70 -16.96 9.35 -3.97
CA GLY A 70 -16.81 9.93 -5.29
C GLY A 70 -16.30 8.94 -6.32
N THR A 71 -15.86 9.48 -7.44
CA THR A 71 -15.25 8.69 -8.51
C THR A 71 -13.76 8.97 -8.61
N PHE A 72 -13.00 7.98 -9.07
CA PHE A 72 -11.58 8.15 -9.31
C PHE A 72 -11.17 7.67 -10.70
N ALA A 73 -10.07 8.23 -11.20
CA ALA A 73 -9.36 7.76 -12.37
C ALA A 73 -7.85 7.80 -12.08
N ILE A 74 -7.15 6.72 -12.39
CA ILE A 74 -5.69 6.59 -12.28
C ILE A 74 -5.13 6.27 -13.67
N LYS A 75 -4.06 6.99 -14.04
CA LYS A 75 -3.25 6.70 -15.23
C LYS A 75 -1.77 6.79 -14.83
N ARG A 76 -1.17 5.63 -14.67
CA ARG A 76 0.26 5.51 -14.30
C ARG A 76 1.16 5.85 -15.49
N PRO A 77 2.34 6.43 -15.25
CA PRO A 77 2.79 6.91 -13.95
C PRO A 77 2.23 8.28 -13.56
N GLY A 78 1.97 8.45 -12.27
CA GLY A 78 1.84 9.74 -11.61
C GLY A 78 0.52 10.50 -11.74
N LYS A 79 -0.41 10.05 -12.58
CA LYS A 79 -1.67 10.78 -12.81
C LYS A 79 -2.82 10.15 -12.04
N VAL A 80 -3.57 11.00 -11.33
CA VAL A 80 -4.79 10.62 -10.63
C VAL A 80 -5.77 11.79 -10.60
N ARG A 81 -7.04 11.46 -10.58
CA ARG A 81 -8.15 12.35 -10.29
C ARG A 81 -9.09 11.68 -9.31
N PHE A 82 -9.48 12.41 -8.26
CA PHE A 82 -10.57 12.08 -7.36
C PHE A 82 -11.57 13.22 -7.42
N ASP A 83 -12.78 12.92 -7.84
CA ASP A 83 -13.92 13.83 -7.85
C ASP A 83 -14.84 13.44 -6.70
N TYR A 84 -14.87 14.28 -5.65
CA TYR A 84 -15.70 14.03 -4.48
C TYR A 84 -17.14 14.44 -4.76
N GLU A 85 -18.09 13.62 -4.30
CA GLU A 85 -19.52 13.91 -4.39
C GLU A 85 -19.96 14.98 -3.40
N ALA A 86 -21.08 15.63 -3.71
CA ALA A 86 -21.73 16.56 -2.81
C ALA A 86 -22.02 15.92 -1.44
N PRO A 87 -21.87 16.64 -0.32
CA PRO A 87 -21.64 18.10 -0.26
C PRO A 87 -20.18 18.54 -0.36
N SER A 88 -19.23 17.63 -0.60
CA SER A 88 -17.80 17.98 -0.68
C SER A 88 -17.50 18.80 -1.94
N PRO A 89 -16.88 19.98 -1.81
CA PRO A 89 -16.46 20.78 -2.97
C PRO A 89 -15.06 20.43 -3.46
N ILE A 90 -14.50 19.31 -2.96
CA ILE A 90 -13.09 18.97 -3.16
C ILE A 90 -12.90 18.15 -4.44
N GLU A 91 -11.77 18.39 -5.07
CA GLU A 91 -11.23 17.61 -6.18
C GLU A 91 -9.73 17.46 -5.96
N VAL A 92 -9.19 16.26 -6.14
CA VAL A 92 -7.76 16.01 -6.04
C VAL A 92 -7.25 15.55 -7.41
N VAL A 93 -6.29 16.27 -7.96
CA VAL A 93 -5.74 15.97 -9.29
C VAL A 93 -4.22 15.94 -9.26
N SER A 94 -3.63 14.89 -9.79
CA SER A 94 -2.19 14.85 -10.10
C SER A 94 -1.95 14.76 -11.60
N ASN A 95 -1.05 15.60 -12.09
CA ASN A 95 -0.61 15.59 -13.49
C ASN A 95 0.70 14.81 -13.75
N GLY A 96 1.21 14.12 -12.73
CA GLY A 96 2.48 13.42 -12.73
C GLY A 96 3.65 14.17 -12.06
N LEU A 97 3.52 15.47 -11.85
CA LEU A 97 4.54 16.30 -11.19
C LEU A 97 4.08 16.82 -9.82
N ALA A 98 2.83 17.26 -9.75
CA ALA A 98 2.24 17.84 -8.55
C ALA A 98 0.83 17.29 -8.34
N VAL A 99 0.48 17.15 -7.06
CA VAL A 99 -0.87 16.89 -6.58
C VAL A 99 -1.49 18.23 -6.24
N MET A 100 -2.66 18.50 -6.79
CA MET A 100 -3.44 19.70 -6.52
C MET A 100 -4.72 19.30 -5.80
N VAL A 101 -4.97 19.92 -4.65
CA VAL A 101 -6.22 19.80 -3.90
C VAL A 101 -7.02 21.08 -4.16
N VAL A 102 -8.11 20.94 -4.89
CA VAL A 102 -8.92 22.05 -5.37
C VAL A 102 -10.18 22.15 -4.52
N ASN A 103 -10.54 23.37 -4.12
CA ASN A 103 -11.84 23.66 -3.53
C ASN A 103 -12.69 24.45 -4.54
N ASN A 104 -13.65 23.75 -5.13
CA ASN A 104 -14.51 24.31 -6.18
C ASN A 104 -15.48 25.40 -5.66
N LYS A 105 -15.81 25.37 -4.36
CA LYS A 105 -16.68 26.38 -3.72
C LYS A 105 -15.91 27.68 -3.44
N LEU A 106 -14.70 27.57 -2.91
CA LEU A 106 -13.85 28.72 -2.55
C LEU A 106 -13.03 29.23 -3.75
N LYS A 107 -12.99 28.48 -4.85
CA LYS A 107 -12.12 28.77 -6.01
C LYS A 107 -10.66 28.89 -5.62
N THR A 108 -10.18 27.99 -4.77
CA THR A 108 -8.79 27.92 -4.30
C THR A 108 -8.18 26.56 -4.58
N PHE A 109 -6.84 26.48 -4.59
CA PHE A 109 -6.12 25.22 -4.64
C PHE A 109 -4.84 25.27 -3.80
N ASP A 110 -4.48 24.11 -3.25
CA ASP A 110 -3.17 23.80 -2.68
C ASP A 110 -2.40 22.91 -3.67
N SER A 111 -1.08 23.03 -3.70
CA SER A 111 -0.25 22.24 -4.63
C SER A 111 0.97 21.67 -3.92
N TYR A 112 1.16 20.35 -4.03
CA TYR A 112 2.24 19.61 -3.40
C TYR A 112 3.03 18.85 -4.46
N PRO A 113 4.38 18.84 -4.44
CA PRO A 113 5.16 17.99 -5.33
C PRO A 113 4.76 16.52 -5.12
N LEU A 114 4.39 15.79 -6.18
CA LEU A 114 3.95 14.40 -6.09
C LEU A 114 4.99 13.52 -5.38
N LYS A 115 6.27 13.76 -5.64
CA LYS A 115 7.40 13.02 -5.04
C LYS A 115 7.44 13.08 -3.50
N ASN A 116 6.79 14.10 -2.91
CA ASN A 116 6.75 14.31 -1.46
C ASN A 116 5.41 13.83 -0.87
N THR A 117 4.62 13.08 -1.61
CA THR A 117 3.33 12.57 -1.16
C THR A 117 3.32 11.03 -1.19
N PRO A 118 2.60 10.38 -0.28
CA PRO A 118 2.37 8.94 -0.31
C PRO A 118 1.74 8.44 -1.61
N LEU A 119 0.99 9.28 -2.32
CA LEU A 119 0.40 8.97 -3.62
C LEU A 119 1.44 8.60 -4.69
N LYS A 120 2.69 9.07 -4.56
CA LYS A 120 3.77 8.70 -5.48
C LYS A 120 3.90 7.19 -5.63
N LEU A 121 3.77 6.45 -4.53
CA LEU A 121 3.86 5.01 -4.55
C LEU A 121 2.67 4.36 -5.26
N LEU A 122 1.46 4.78 -4.92
CA LEU A 122 0.22 4.26 -5.53
C LEU A 122 0.18 4.52 -7.04
N LEU A 123 0.82 5.63 -7.48
CA LEU A 123 0.87 6.07 -8.87
C LEU A 123 2.15 5.68 -9.60
N ASP A 124 3.01 4.87 -8.99
CA ASP A 124 4.17 4.27 -9.66
C ASP A 124 3.71 3.26 -10.72
N ASP A 125 4.43 3.13 -11.81
CA ASP A 125 4.07 2.21 -12.90
C ASP A 125 4.54 0.76 -12.65
N LYS A 126 5.48 0.57 -11.73
CA LYS A 126 6.13 -0.72 -11.44
C LYS A 126 6.08 -1.13 -9.98
N LEU A 127 5.40 -0.35 -9.13
CA LEU A 127 5.40 -0.55 -7.69
C LEU A 127 6.84 -0.72 -7.15
N ASN A 128 7.73 0.22 -7.53
CA ASN A 128 9.14 0.21 -7.14
C ASN A 128 9.31 0.51 -5.66
N ILE A 129 9.01 -0.49 -4.85
CA ILE A 129 9.21 -0.44 -3.40
C ILE A 129 10.55 -1.12 -3.11
N SER A 130 11.45 -0.42 -2.43
CA SER A 130 12.66 -1.04 -1.92
C SER A 130 12.31 -2.02 -0.81
N ASP A 131 13.03 -3.13 -0.70
CA ASP A 131 12.79 -4.12 0.37
C ASP A 131 12.90 -3.49 1.77
N LYS A 132 13.69 -2.42 1.91
CA LYS A 132 13.84 -1.66 3.16
C LYS A 132 12.58 -0.89 3.55
N ALA A 133 11.76 -0.51 2.58
CA ALA A 133 10.51 0.19 2.83
C ALA A 133 9.35 -0.75 3.16
N ILE A 134 9.51 -2.05 2.95
CA ILE A 134 8.49 -3.05 3.24
C ILE A 134 8.63 -3.49 4.70
N LEU A 135 7.72 -3.04 5.55
CA LEU A 135 7.68 -3.38 6.96
C LEU A 135 7.04 -4.75 7.20
N ASP A 136 5.96 -5.04 6.46
CA ASP A 136 5.24 -6.31 6.58
C ASP A 136 4.56 -6.70 5.26
N VAL A 137 4.41 -8.01 5.06
CA VAL A 137 3.57 -8.61 4.01
C VAL A 137 2.82 -9.78 4.63
N SER A 138 1.52 -9.72 4.62
CA SER A 138 0.65 -10.80 5.09
C SER A 138 -0.33 -11.21 3.98
N VAL A 139 -0.53 -12.51 3.85
CA VAL A 139 -1.41 -13.12 2.85
C VAL A 139 -2.44 -13.96 3.60
N SER A 140 -3.71 -13.69 3.34
CA SER A 140 -4.84 -14.53 3.74
C SER A 140 -5.58 -15.00 2.49
N ASP A 141 -6.62 -15.82 2.68
CA ASP A 141 -7.41 -16.34 1.55
C ASP A 141 -8.03 -15.20 0.71
N ASP A 142 -8.48 -14.13 1.36
CA ASP A 142 -9.17 -13.03 0.69
C ASP A 142 -8.30 -11.82 0.41
N LEU A 143 -7.35 -11.49 1.31
CA LEU A 143 -6.59 -10.24 1.27
C LEU A 143 -5.09 -10.46 1.40
N THR A 144 -4.37 -9.83 0.49
CA THR A 144 -2.93 -9.59 0.58
C THR A 144 -2.69 -8.17 1.08
N THR A 145 -2.02 -8.04 2.22
CA THR A 145 -1.72 -6.75 2.85
C THR A 145 -0.22 -6.47 2.77
N VAL A 146 0.15 -5.28 2.33
CA VAL A 146 1.53 -4.79 2.29
C VAL A 146 1.62 -3.52 3.12
N VAL A 147 2.46 -3.53 4.15
CA VAL A 147 2.71 -2.38 5.03
C VAL A 147 4.05 -1.77 4.69
N LEU A 148 4.04 -0.47 4.46
CA LEU A 148 5.19 0.30 3.96
C LEU A 148 5.50 1.46 4.90
N GLY A 149 6.80 1.67 5.14
CA GLY A 149 7.29 2.80 5.89
C GLY A 149 8.76 3.04 5.54
N ASP A 150 9.06 4.26 5.12
CA ASP A 150 10.43 4.72 4.85
C ASP A 150 10.51 6.22 5.12
N LYS A 151 11.30 6.61 6.11
CA LYS A 151 11.42 8.01 6.52
C LYS A 151 11.91 8.93 5.41
N GLN A 152 12.70 8.43 4.47
CA GLN A 152 13.22 9.22 3.35
C GLN A 152 12.15 9.44 2.26
N ILE A 153 11.23 8.48 2.10
CA ILE A 153 10.20 8.50 1.05
C ILE A 153 8.88 9.04 1.59
N PHE A 154 8.47 8.61 2.79
CA PHE A 154 7.14 8.87 3.36
C PHE A 154 7.17 9.76 4.61
N GLY A 155 8.37 10.19 5.05
CA GLY A 155 8.54 10.79 6.37
C GLY A 155 8.22 9.76 7.46
N ASP A 156 7.55 10.19 8.52
CA ASP A 156 7.11 9.28 9.59
C ASP A 156 5.72 8.64 9.30
N SER A 157 5.26 8.66 8.03
CA SER A 157 3.98 8.04 7.64
C SER A 157 4.14 6.55 7.36
N ILE A 158 3.10 5.79 7.69
CA ILE A 158 2.95 4.38 7.33
C ILE A 158 1.83 4.26 6.30
N ILE A 159 2.06 3.45 5.28
CA ILE A 159 1.09 3.18 4.23
C ILE A 159 0.77 1.70 4.27
N THR A 160 -0.51 1.36 4.37
CA THR A 160 -1.00 -0.01 4.24
C THR A 160 -1.76 -0.12 2.92
N LEU A 161 -1.36 -1.06 2.09
CA LEU A 161 -2.05 -1.40 0.84
C LEU A 161 -2.72 -2.76 1.01
N GLN A 162 -3.97 -2.88 0.60
CA GLN A 162 -4.73 -4.12 0.63
C GLN A 162 -5.21 -4.47 -0.77
N PHE A 163 -4.93 -5.69 -1.16
CA PHE A 163 -5.25 -6.26 -2.46
C PHE A 163 -6.05 -7.53 -2.28
N GLU A 164 -6.90 -7.85 -3.23
CA GLU A 164 -7.49 -9.18 -3.33
C GLU A 164 -6.40 -10.22 -3.61
N SER A 165 -6.41 -11.33 -2.89
CA SER A 165 -5.29 -12.29 -2.94
C SER A 165 -5.19 -13.04 -4.27
N GLU A 166 -6.31 -13.34 -4.93
CA GLU A 166 -6.32 -14.06 -6.20
C GLU A 166 -5.94 -13.16 -7.39
N THR A 167 -6.46 -11.94 -7.43
CA THR A 167 -6.35 -11.05 -8.61
C THR A 167 -5.31 -9.95 -8.45
N PHE A 168 -4.87 -9.67 -7.22
CA PHE A 168 -4.06 -8.51 -6.85
C PHE A 168 -4.71 -7.16 -7.19
N GLU A 169 -6.03 -7.14 -7.35
CA GLU A 169 -6.77 -5.89 -7.48
C GLU A 169 -6.71 -5.08 -6.19
N LEU A 170 -6.41 -3.77 -6.33
CA LEU A 170 -6.38 -2.86 -5.19
C LEU A 170 -7.79 -2.72 -4.61
N ARG A 171 -7.94 -2.96 -3.30
CA ARG A 171 -9.19 -2.83 -2.55
C ARG A 171 -9.20 -1.60 -1.66
N GLN A 172 -8.08 -1.35 -0.99
CA GLN A 172 -7.97 -0.25 -0.04
C GLN A 172 -6.52 0.19 0.13
N TRP A 173 -6.33 1.44 0.46
CA TRP A 173 -5.11 1.91 1.09
C TRP A 173 -5.42 2.76 2.31
N THR A 174 -4.52 2.71 3.29
CA THR A 174 -4.59 3.52 4.51
C THR A 174 -3.27 4.26 4.67
N ILE A 175 -3.35 5.54 4.96
CA ILE A 175 -2.19 6.38 5.31
C ILE A 175 -2.34 6.76 6.77
N LYS A 176 -1.35 6.40 7.58
CA LYS A 176 -1.19 6.84 8.97
C LYS A 176 -0.08 7.87 9.02
N ASP A 177 -0.41 9.10 9.38
CA ASP A 177 0.56 10.19 9.44
C ASP A 177 1.43 10.12 10.72
N ALA A 178 2.43 11.02 10.83
CA ALA A 178 3.33 11.11 11.96
C ALA A 178 2.64 11.40 13.31
N GLN A 179 1.41 11.91 13.29
CA GLN A 179 0.58 12.17 14.47
C GLN A 179 -0.34 10.99 14.79
N GLY A 180 -0.23 9.87 14.04
CA GLY A 180 -1.07 8.69 14.22
C GLY A 180 -2.48 8.82 13.64
N LYS A 181 -2.77 9.88 12.87
CA LYS A 181 -4.06 10.07 12.21
C LYS A 181 -4.14 9.21 10.96
N GLU A 182 -5.24 8.50 10.82
CA GLU A 182 -5.45 7.58 9.71
C GLU A 182 -6.48 8.12 8.72
N THR A 183 -6.16 7.97 7.44
CA THR A 183 -7.08 8.19 6.33
C THR A 183 -7.09 6.93 5.48
N SER A 184 -8.26 6.32 5.33
CA SER A 184 -8.43 5.11 4.52
C SER A 184 -9.28 5.41 3.29
N VAL A 185 -8.92 4.83 2.16
CA VAL A 185 -9.69 4.92 0.92
C VAL A 185 -9.91 3.51 0.39
N SER A 186 -11.16 3.09 0.36
CA SER A 186 -11.60 1.85 -0.30
C SER A 186 -12.06 2.15 -1.71
N VAL A 187 -11.79 1.26 -2.65
CA VAL A 187 -12.18 1.38 -4.07
C VAL A 187 -13.06 0.20 -4.47
N PHE A 188 -14.03 0.47 -5.33
CA PHE A 188 -15.00 -0.50 -5.81
C PHE A 188 -15.49 -0.13 -7.21
N ASN A 189 -16.20 -1.05 -7.86
CA ASN A 189 -16.65 -0.89 -9.24
C ASN A 189 -15.49 -0.50 -10.18
N VAL A 190 -14.33 -1.18 -9.99
CA VAL A 190 -13.09 -0.86 -10.68
C VAL A 190 -13.11 -1.43 -12.08
N GLU A 191 -12.82 -0.58 -13.06
CA GLU A 191 -12.55 -0.96 -14.45
C GLU A 191 -11.07 -0.72 -14.75
N ASN A 192 -10.36 -1.79 -15.12
CA ASN A 192 -8.94 -1.75 -15.46
C ASN A 192 -8.72 -1.57 -16.97
N ASN A 193 -7.54 -1.05 -17.32
CA ASN A 193 -7.08 -0.91 -18.71
C ASN A 193 -8.02 -0.08 -19.60
N VAL A 194 -8.65 0.94 -19.01
CA VAL A 194 -9.56 1.86 -19.71
C VAL A 194 -8.80 2.97 -20.43
N ASP A 195 -9.35 3.46 -21.54
CA ASP A 195 -8.77 4.63 -22.20
C ASP A 195 -9.12 5.91 -21.45
N LEU A 196 -8.09 6.62 -20.97
CA LEU A 196 -8.22 7.85 -20.20
C LEU A 196 -7.48 9.00 -20.90
N SER A 197 -8.23 10.05 -21.27
CA SER A 197 -7.65 11.25 -21.86
C SER A 197 -6.71 11.94 -20.87
N ASN A 198 -5.57 12.45 -21.34
CA ASN A 198 -4.66 13.23 -20.51
C ASN A 198 -5.28 14.56 -20.00
N ARG A 199 -6.31 15.08 -20.66
CA ARG A 199 -7.05 16.28 -20.22
C ARG A 199 -7.75 16.07 -18.88
N LEU A 200 -8.12 14.83 -18.56
CA LEU A 200 -8.76 14.48 -17.28
C LEU A 200 -7.88 14.83 -16.08
N PHE A 201 -6.56 14.83 -16.27
CA PHE A 201 -5.57 15.07 -15.21
C PHE A 201 -5.00 16.48 -15.23
N GLN A 202 -5.75 17.44 -15.76
CA GLN A 202 -5.36 18.84 -15.85
C GLN A 202 -6.37 19.71 -15.12
N ILE A 203 -5.87 20.75 -14.45
CA ILE A 203 -6.68 21.81 -13.85
C ILE A 203 -6.38 23.12 -14.54
N ASN A 204 -7.42 23.86 -14.89
CA ASN A 204 -7.28 25.22 -15.33
C ASN A 204 -6.92 26.12 -14.13
N LYS A 205 -5.64 26.27 -13.84
CA LYS A 205 -5.13 27.05 -12.70
C LYS A 205 -5.58 28.52 -12.71
N ALA A 206 -5.88 29.10 -13.90
CA ALA A 206 -6.35 30.44 -14.01
C ALA A 206 -7.76 30.65 -13.40
N ALA A 207 -8.54 29.60 -13.24
CA ALA A 207 -9.86 29.64 -12.60
C ALA A 207 -9.82 29.62 -11.07
N TYR A 208 -8.64 29.46 -10.47
CA TYR A 208 -8.47 29.27 -9.02
C TYR A 208 -7.35 30.16 -8.48
N LYS A 209 -7.48 30.61 -7.23
CA LYS A 209 -6.40 31.27 -6.49
C LYS A 209 -5.59 30.22 -5.71
N ARG A 210 -4.26 30.32 -5.75
CA ARG A 210 -3.40 29.51 -4.90
C ARG A 210 -3.61 29.90 -3.44
N LYS A 211 -3.84 28.94 -2.59
CA LYS A 211 -3.87 29.16 -1.14
C LYS A 211 -2.40 29.23 -0.66
N ASN A 212 -2.06 30.30 0.02
CA ASN A 212 -0.71 30.52 0.58
C ASN A 212 -0.56 29.75 1.88
#